data_9fedf429b53bd98e6899bd93dbc7aaa6
#
_entry.id   9fedf429b53bd98e6899bd93dbc7aaa6
#
_cell.length_a   1.000
_cell.length_b   1.000
_cell.length_c   1.000
_cell.angle_alpha   90.00
_cell.angle_beta   90.00
_cell.angle_gamma   90.00
#
_symmetry.space_group_name_H-M   'P 1'
#
loop_
_entity.id
_entity.type
_entity.pdbx_description
1 polymer ?
#
loop_
_entity_poly.entity_id
_entity_poly.type
_entity_poly.pdbx_seq_one_letter_code
_entity_poly.pdbx_strand_id
1 'polypeptide(L)'
;NSYQRVNGLFGNTECHATGTPSSEELALLEPWRGKVPEAVFGPMTVPPRTDGDSSLRANLRKAKALLNAAGWSVSEGKLRNARGEPLVLEYLDSNEGGARVVTPWARNLEKIGVTLVFRPVDFALYQQRLQKFDFDITTLAYQGTHNPGQEYADLFGSKAADIEDSGNVTGIKSPAVDALVDRMTRARSKAELLPACRSLERVIAHSHILIPQWFASTHRIAYNAWRLARPAQMPPYAQGEGWAIDTWWANKP
;
A
#
# COMPACT_ATOMS: atom_id res chain seq x y z
N ASN A 1 -19.07 10.84 1.37
CA ASN A 1 -18.05 9.79 1.40
C ASN A 1 -16.86 10.30 2.19
N SER A 2 -16.51 9.62 3.29
CA SER A 2 -15.40 10.00 4.18
C SER A 2 -14.08 9.28 3.84
N TYR A 3 -14.07 8.48 2.78
CA TYR A 3 -12.88 7.75 2.32
C TYR A 3 -12.50 8.17 0.91
N GLN A 4 -11.20 8.33 0.69
CA GLN A 4 -10.60 8.58 -0.61
C GLN A 4 -9.67 7.44 -0.98
N ARG A 5 -9.59 7.10 -2.28
CA ARG A 5 -8.70 6.07 -2.76
C ARG A 5 -7.25 6.52 -2.72
N VAL A 6 -6.37 5.66 -2.26
CA VAL A 6 -4.92 5.81 -2.36
C VAL A 6 -4.46 5.19 -3.67
N ASN A 7 -3.54 5.83 -4.38
CA ASN A 7 -3.00 5.34 -5.64
C ASN A 7 -1.57 4.77 -5.52
N GLY A 8 -0.94 4.91 -4.37
CA GLY A 8 0.42 4.41 -4.13
C GLY A 8 0.80 4.45 -2.66
N LEU A 9 2.03 4.07 -2.36
CA LEU A 9 2.58 4.00 -1.00
C LEU A 9 2.58 5.36 -0.30
N PHE A 10 2.97 6.42 -1.02
CA PHE A 10 3.02 7.79 -0.53
C PHE A 10 1.80 8.62 -0.94
N GLY A 11 0.71 7.97 -1.31
CA GLY A 11 -0.53 8.66 -1.69
C GLY A 11 -0.93 9.71 -0.66
N ASN A 12 -1.38 10.89 -1.11
CA ASN A 12 -1.72 12.03 -0.27
C ASN A 12 -0.53 12.74 0.40
N THR A 13 0.69 12.54 -0.09
CA THR A 13 1.90 13.27 0.34
C THR A 13 2.67 13.84 -0.85
N GLU A 14 3.66 14.71 -0.59
CA GLU A 14 4.55 15.25 -1.64
C GLU A 14 5.45 14.18 -2.27
N CYS A 15 5.66 13.05 -1.59
CA CYS A 15 6.41 11.90 -2.07
C CYS A 15 5.63 11.04 -3.08
N HIS A 16 4.35 11.31 -3.32
CA HIS A 16 3.57 10.54 -4.27
C HIS A 16 4.07 10.75 -5.71
N ALA A 17 4.47 9.64 -6.35
CA ALA A 17 4.91 9.64 -7.75
C ALA A 17 3.71 9.69 -8.70
N THR A 18 3.78 10.53 -9.71
CA THR A 18 2.76 10.67 -10.76
C THR A 18 3.39 10.76 -12.14
N GLY A 19 2.62 10.51 -13.17
CA GLY A 19 3.10 10.64 -14.55
C GLY A 19 4.40 9.85 -14.81
N THR A 20 5.24 10.34 -15.72
CA THR A 20 6.57 9.79 -16.02
C THR A 20 7.60 10.30 -15.00
N PRO A 21 8.71 9.56 -14.77
CA PRO A 21 9.77 10.01 -13.87
C PRO A 21 10.38 11.34 -14.31
N SER A 22 10.73 12.20 -13.34
CA SER A 22 11.54 13.39 -13.60
C SER A 22 12.99 13.02 -13.95
N SER A 23 13.80 14.02 -14.39
CA SER A 23 15.23 13.84 -14.64
C SER A 23 15.99 13.36 -13.40
N GLU A 24 15.62 13.89 -12.22
CA GLU A 24 16.23 13.54 -10.95
C GLU A 24 15.82 12.13 -10.50
N GLU A 25 14.54 11.75 -10.71
CA GLU A 25 14.07 10.38 -10.48
C GLU A 25 14.79 9.39 -11.41
N LEU A 26 14.88 9.71 -12.71
CA LEU A 26 15.60 8.87 -13.68
C LEU A 26 17.08 8.69 -13.31
N ALA A 27 17.77 9.73 -12.86
CA ALA A 27 19.16 9.62 -12.41
C ALA A 27 19.34 8.64 -11.25
N LEU A 28 18.35 8.52 -10.36
CA LEU A 28 18.36 7.56 -9.25
C LEU A 28 17.96 6.14 -9.69
N LEU A 29 17.12 6.01 -10.70
CA LEU A 29 16.60 4.73 -11.19
C LEU A 29 17.52 4.08 -12.22
N GLU A 30 18.23 4.85 -13.04
CA GLU A 30 19.04 4.35 -14.16
C GLU A 30 20.09 3.29 -13.77
N PRO A 31 20.79 3.38 -12.61
CA PRO A 31 21.73 2.33 -12.17
C PRO A 31 21.07 0.96 -11.95
N TRP A 32 19.74 0.93 -11.88
CA TRP A 32 18.93 -0.27 -11.63
C TRP A 32 18.23 -0.82 -12.86
N ARG A 33 18.46 -0.24 -14.03
CA ARG A 33 17.91 -0.73 -15.30
C ARG A 33 18.28 -2.20 -15.51
N GLY A 34 17.29 -3.01 -15.88
CA GLY A 34 17.44 -4.47 -15.99
C GLY A 34 17.42 -5.24 -14.65
N LYS A 35 17.38 -4.54 -13.50
CA LYS A 35 17.23 -5.15 -12.17
C LYS A 35 15.89 -4.83 -11.49
N VAL A 36 15.17 -3.87 -12.02
CA VAL A 36 13.78 -3.53 -11.64
C VAL A 36 12.90 -3.67 -12.88
N PRO A 37 11.57 -3.79 -12.73
CA PRO A 37 10.65 -3.85 -13.87
C PRO A 37 10.85 -2.63 -14.80
N GLU A 38 10.90 -2.85 -16.12
CA GLU A 38 11.10 -1.77 -17.09
C GLU A 38 10.00 -0.69 -17.00
N ALA A 39 8.80 -1.07 -16.58
CA ALA A 39 7.69 -0.14 -16.37
C ALA A 39 7.98 0.95 -15.32
N VAL A 40 8.98 0.79 -14.46
CA VAL A 40 9.44 1.81 -13.47
C VAL A 40 9.90 3.09 -14.17
N PHE A 41 10.44 2.98 -15.38
CA PHE A 41 10.95 4.10 -16.20
C PHE A 41 9.84 4.78 -17.03
N GLY A 42 8.63 4.24 -17.00
CA GLY A 42 7.46 4.74 -17.70
C GLY A 42 6.49 5.51 -16.78
N PRO A 43 5.24 5.70 -17.25
CA PRO A 43 4.19 6.30 -16.44
C PRO A 43 3.93 5.50 -15.16
N MET A 44 3.66 6.22 -14.06
CA MET A 44 3.28 5.59 -12.78
C MET A 44 2.04 4.72 -12.96
N THR A 45 2.09 3.52 -12.41
CA THR A 45 0.92 2.63 -12.41
C THR A 45 -0.19 3.20 -11.51
N VAL A 46 -1.41 3.14 -12.01
CA VAL A 46 -2.60 3.57 -11.25
C VAL A 46 -3.51 2.35 -11.09
N PRO A 47 -3.99 2.08 -9.86
CA PRO A 47 -4.91 0.97 -9.63
C PRO A 47 -6.14 1.04 -10.54
N PRO A 48 -6.61 -0.09 -11.10
CA PRO A 48 -7.75 -0.11 -12.01
C PRO A 48 -9.00 0.49 -11.36
N ARG A 49 -9.81 1.18 -12.17
CA ARG A 49 -11.09 1.76 -11.75
C ARG A 49 -12.24 0.98 -12.39
N THR A 50 -13.45 1.16 -11.84
CA THR A 50 -14.70 0.55 -12.34
C THR A 50 -15.79 1.58 -12.63
N ASP A 51 -15.43 2.87 -12.58
CA ASP A 51 -16.27 4.02 -12.88
C ASP A 51 -15.82 4.72 -14.18
N GLY A 52 -16.65 5.61 -14.69
CA GLY A 52 -16.42 6.28 -15.98
C GLY A 52 -16.43 5.28 -17.14
N ASP A 53 -15.43 5.37 -18.02
CA ASP A 53 -15.25 4.48 -19.18
C ASP A 53 -14.67 3.11 -18.80
N SER A 54 -14.32 2.90 -17.54
CA SER A 54 -13.78 1.63 -17.02
C SER A 54 -14.89 0.70 -16.58
N SER A 55 -14.67 -0.61 -16.69
CA SER A 55 -15.63 -1.60 -16.22
C SER A 55 -14.96 -2.77 -15.52
N LEU A 56 -15.65 -3.33 -14.53
CA LEU A 56 -15.21 -4.56 -13.86
C LEU A 56 -14.94 -5.68 -14.87
N ARG A 57 -15.80 -5.82 -15.92
CA ARG A 57 -15.63 -6.84 -16.96
C ARG A 57 -14.31 -6.65 -17.73
N ALA A 58 -13.96 -5.42 -18.08
CA ALA A 58 -12.70 -5.12 -18.77
C ALA A 58 -11.49 -5.43 -17.88
N ASN A 59 -11.55 -5.04 -16.60
CA ASN A 59 -10.50 -5.32 -15.62
C ASN A 59 -10.31 -6.82 -15.39
N LEU A 60 -11.39 -7.59 -15.27
CA LEU A 60 -11.32 -9.05 -15.11
C LEU A 60 -10.77 -9.74 -16.36
N ARG A 61 -11.09 -9.25 -17.56
CA ARG A 61 -10.48 -9.77 -18.81
C ARG A 61 -8.98 -9.54 -18.84
N LYS A 62 -8.52 -8.33 -18.44
CA LYS A 62 -7.10 -8.01 -18.35
C LYS A 62 -6.40 -8.88 -17.31
N ALA A 63 -6.99 -9.03 -16.13
CA ALA A 63 -6.45 -9.90 -15.07
C ALA A 63 -6.31 -11.35 -15.55
N LYS A 64 -7.34 -11.89 -16.22
CA LYS A 64 -7.29 -13.25 -16.78
C LYS A 64 -6.19 -13.39 -17.84
N ALA A 65 -6.00 -12.39 -18.70
CA ALA A 65 -4.94 -12.41 -19.71
C ALA A 65 -3.55 -12.43 -19.06
N LEU A 66 -3.33 -11.63 -18.00
CA LEU A 66 -2.08 -11.61 -17.23
C LEU A 66 -1.82 -12.96 -16.54
N LEU A 67 -2.85 -13.56 -15.93
CA LEU A 67 -2.74 -14.86 -15.29
C LEU A 67 -2.42 -15.96 -16.32
N ASN A 68 -3.05 -15.92 -17.49
CA ASN A 68 -2.74 -16.85 -18.57
C ASN A 68 -1.28 -16.70 -19.06
N ALA A 69 -0.79 -15.46 -19.22
CA ALA A 69 0.59 -15.19 -19.57
C ALA A 69 1.59 -15.69 -18.50
N ALA A 70 1.15 -15.74 -17.24
CA ALA A 70 1.90 -16.31 -16.11
C ALA A 70 1.77 -17.85 -15.99
N GLY A 71 1.15 -18.54 -16.96
CA GLY A 71 1.03 -19.99 -16.98
C GLY A 71 -0.18 -20.56 -16.23
N TRP A 72 -1.14 -19.71 -15.84
CA TRP A 72 -2.37 -20.14 -15.20
C TRP A 72 -3.51 -20.25 -16.21
N SER A 73 -4.34 -21.28 -16.11
CA SER A 73 -5.49 -21.49 -16.99
C SER A 73 -6.73 -21.91 -16.19
N VAL A 74 -7.91 -21.56 -16.70
CA VAL A 74 -9.18 -21.96 -16.06
C VAL A 74 -9.56 -23.36 -16.54
N SER A 75 -9.71 -24.28 -15.60
CA SER A 75 -10.23 -25.63 -15.82
C SER A 75 -11.27 -25.94 -14.73
N GLU A 76 -12.42 -26.45 -15.12
CA GLU A 76 -13.54 -26.78 -14.20
C GLU A 76 -13.94 -25.62 -13.27
N GLY A 77 -13.93 -24.38 -13.80
CA GLY A 77 -14.27 -23.18 -13.05
C GLY A 77 -13.21 -22.69 -12.07
N LYS A 78 -12.05 -23.35 -11.97
CA LYS A 78 -10.92 -22.98 -11.12
C LYS A 78 -9.70 -22.58 -11.95
N LEU A 79 -8.97 -21.57 -11.49
CA LEU A 79 -7.70 -21.19 -12.08
C LEU A 79 -6.61 -22.16 -11.58
N ARG A 80 -5.93 -22.84 -12.51
CA ARG A 80 -4.95 -23.87 -12.20
C ARG A 80 -3.60 -23.57 -12.86
N ASN A 81 -2.51 -23.96 -12.20
CA ASN A 81 -1.17 -23.94 -12.77
C ASN A 81 -0.92 -25.16 -13.68
N ALA A 82 0.29 -25.28 -14.22
CA ALA A 82 0.69 -26.39 -15.09
C ALA A 82 0.65 -27.77 -14.39
N ARG A 83 0.68 -27.82 -13.06
CA ARG A 83 0.55 -29.04 -12.25
C ARG A 83 -0.91 -29.39 -11.94
N GLY A 84 -1.88 -28.57 -12.38
CA GLY A 84 -3.29 -28.76 -12.07
C GLY A 84 -3.70 -28.23 -10.68
N GLU A 85 -2.81 -27.60 -9.92
CA GLU A 85 -3.09 -27.05 -8.60
C GLU A 85 -3.91 -25.77 -8.71
N PRO A 86 -5.00 -25.61 -7.94
CA PRO A 86 -5.83 -24.42 -7.98
C PRO A 86 -5.13 -23.23 -7.29
N LEU A 87 -5.38 -22.00 -7.78
CA LEU A 87 -4.96 -20.79 -7.08
C LEU A 87 -5.95 -20.48 -5.96
N VAL A 88 -5.51 -20.75 -4.73
CA VAL A 88 -6.24 -20.44 -3.49
C VAL A 88 -5.37 -19.49 -2.68
N LEU A 89 -5.92 -18.37 -2.27
CA LEU A 89 -5.24 -17.36 -1.45
C LEU A 89 -5.98 -17.21 -0.13
N GLU A 90 -5.26 -17.07 0.96
CA GLU A 90 -5.81 -16.75 2.26
C GLU A 90 -5.64 -15.25 2.57
N TYR A 91 -6.73 -14.62 2.96
CA TYR A 91 -6.72 -13.24 3.46
C TYR A 91 -6.83 -13.27 4.99
N LEU A 92 -5.71 -13.02 5.66
CA LEU A 92 -5.63 -12.95 7.11
C LEU A 92 -6.11 -11.60 7.63
N ASP A 93 -7.01 -11.60 8.62
CA ASP A 93 -7.53 -10.38 9.27
C ASP A 93 -7.71 -10.63 10.77
N SER A 94 -7.57 -9.60 11.58
CA SER A 94 -7.90 -9.62 13.01
C SER A 94 -9.34 -9.16 13.32
N ASN A 95 -10.12 -8.78 12.28
CA ASN A 95 -11.44 -8.21 12.43
C ASN A 95 -12.45 -8.84 11.46
N GLU A 96 -13.45 -9.51 12.01
CA GLU A 96 -14.56 -10.07 11.22
C GLU A 96 -15.29 -9.02 10.35
N GLY A 97 -15.29 -7.75 10.78
CA GLY A 97 -15.84 -6.63 10.00
C GLY A 97 -15.17 -6.40 8.66
N GLY A 98 -13.95 -6.91 8.45
CA GLY A 98 -13.25 -6.93 7.17
C GLY A 98 -13.99 -7.68 6.08
N ALA A 99 -14.83 -8.64 6.44
CA ALA A 99 -15.66 -9.40 5.49
C ALA A 99 -16.50 -8.51 4.55
N ARG A 100 -16.91 -7.32 5.01
CA ARG A 100 -17.68 -6.36 4.18
C ARG A 100 -16.91 -5.90 2.94
N VAL A 101 -15.59 -5.84 3.04
CA VAL A 101 -14.69 -5.42 1.95
C VAL A 101 -14.20 -6.63 1.17
N VAL A 102 -13.76 -7.68 1.87
CA VAL A 102 -13.13 -8.85 1.27
C VAL A 102 -14.13 -9.72 0.51
N THR A 103 -15.36 -9.90 1.02
CA THR A 103 -16.36 -10.77 0.36
C THR A 103 -16.74 -10.32 -1.06
N PRO A 104 -17.03 -9.02 -1.33
CA PRO A 104 -17.28 -8.57 -2.71
C PRO A 104 -16.06 -8.76 -3.62
N TRP A 105 -14.87 -8.58 -3.09
CA TRP A 105 -13.63 -8.81 -3.85
C TRP A 105 -13.44 -10.30 -4.17
N ALA A 106 -13.61 -11.19 -3.20
CA ALA A 106 -13.56 -12.65 -3.40
C ALA A 106 -14.52 -13.10 -4.51
N ARG A 107 -15.79 -12.62 -4.50
CA ARG A 107 -16.76 -12.90 -5.56
C ARG A 107 -16.33 -12.40 -6.94
N ASN A 108 -15.56 -11.33 -7.02
CA ASN A 108 -15.01 -10.86 -8.28
C ASN A 108 -13.84 -11.74 -8.76
N LEU A 109 -12.99 -12.21 -7.84
CA LEU A 109 -11.89 -13.13 -8.14
C LEU A 109 -12.41 -14.51 -8.61
N GLU A 110 -13.50 -15.01 -8.02
CA GLU A 110 -14.16 -16.26 -8.45
C GLU A 110 -14.57 -16.23 -9.94
N LYS A 111 -14.94 -15.07 -10.50
CA LYS A 111 -15.28 -14.92 -11.92
C LYS A 111 -14.12 -15.24 -12.87
N ILE A 112 -12.90 -15.22 -12.37
CA ILE A 112 -11.69 -15.59 -13.10
C ILE A 112 -11.03 -16.86 -12.55
N GLY A 113 -11.73 -17.58 -11.67
CA GLY A 113 -11.33 -18.88 -11.15
C GLY A 113 -10.40 -18.84 -9.93
N VAL A 114 -10.07 -17.67 -9.39
CA VAL A 114 -9.26 -17.52 -8.17
C VAL A 114 -10.14 -17.69 -6.95
N THR A 115 -9.72 -18.48 -5.99
CA THR A 115 -10.39 -18.63 -4.69
C THR A 115 -9.68 -17.75 -3.66
N LEU A 116 -10.43 -16.85 -3.01
CA LEU A 116 -9.94 -16.06 -1.88
C LEU A 116 -10.70 -16.47 -0.62
N VAL A 117 -9.97 -16.96 0.37
CA VAL A 117 -10.52 -17.41 1.67
C VAL A 117 -10.28 -16.31 2.70
N PHE A 118 -11.36 -15.71 3.21
CA PHE A 118 -11.27 -14.76 4.32
C PHE A 118 -11.08 -15.52 5.64
N ARG A 119 -9.99 -15.21 6.35
CA ARG A 119 -9.61 -15.87 7.60
C ARG A 119 -9.50 -14.84 8.74
N PRO A 120 -10.61 -14.48 9.37
CA PRO A 120 -10.57 -13.71 10.60
C PRO A 120 -10.08 -14.59 11.74
N VAL A 121 -9.17 -14.07 12.56
CA VAL A 121 -8.65 -14.71 13.76
C VAL A 121 -8.62 -13.71 14.90
N ASP A 122 -8.47 -14.17 16.16
CA ASP A 122 -8.24 -13.24 17.26
C ASP A 122 -6.92 -12.46 17.09
N PHE A 123 -6.83 -11.32 17.78
CA PHE A 123 -5.70 -10.40 17.60
C PHE A 123 -4.35 -11.01 17.97
N ALA A 124 -4.29 -11.89 18.99
CA ALA A 124 -3.04 -12.50 19.41
C ALA A 124 -2.53 -13.49 18.35
N LEU A 125 -3.42 -14.32 17.81
CA LEU A 125 -3.09 -15.24 16.71
C LEU A 125 -2.76 -14.46 15.42
N TYR A 126 -3.47 -13.37 15.13
CA TYR A 126 -3.14 -12.50 14.00
C TYR A 126 -1.72 -11.98 14.10
N GLN A 127 -1.33 -11.42 15.24
CA GLN A 127 0.04 -10.92 15.46
C GLN A 127 1.08 -12.02 15.32
N GLN A 128 0.83 -13.19 15.93
CA GLN A 128 1.75 -14.33 15.83
C GLN A 128 1.97 -14.78 14.37
N ARG A 129 0.90 -14.84 13.58
CA ARG A 129 0.98 -15.22 12.16
C ARG A 129 1.66 -14.13 11.33
N LEU A 130 1.37 -12.85 11.61
CA LEU A 130 2.00 -11.72 10.93
C LEU A 130 3.52 -11.72 11.17
N GLN A 131 3.95 -11.90 12.43
CA GLN A 131 5.37 -11.98 12.80
C GLN A 131 6.13 -13.10 12.09
N LYS A 132 5.46 -14.21 11.81
CA LYS A 132 6.02 -15.39 11.10
C LYS A 132 5.80 -15.34 9.59
N PHE A 133 5.23 -14.26 9.06
CA PHE A 133 4.87 -14.15 7.64
C PHE A 133 3.93 -15.26 7.13
N ASP A 134 3.11 -15.83 8.03
CA ASP A 134 2.17 -16.92 7.74
C ASP A 134 0.83 -16.37 7.23
N PHE A 135 0.84 -15.88 6.00
CA PHE A 135 -0.34 -15.37 5.26
C PHE A 135 -0.02 -15.22 3.77
N ASP A 136 -1.05 -15.24 2.91
CA ASP A 136 -0.91 -14.85 1.51
C ASP A 136 -1.22 -13.37 1.32
N ILE A 137 -2.26 -12.88 1.98
CA ILE A 137 -2.69 -11.48 1.91
C ILE A 137 -3.10 -11.00 3.30
N THR A 138 -2.70 -9.78 3.65
CA THR A 138 -3.19 -9.08 4.83
C THR A 138 -3.31 -7.60 4.55
N THR A 139 -4.01 -6.84 5.41
CA THR A 139 -4.10 -5.38 5.31
C THR A 139 -3.30 -4.72 6.41
N LEU A 140 -2.48 -3.75 6.01
CA LEU A 140 -1.73 -2.90 6.92
C LEU A 140 -2.02 -1.43 6.63
N ALA A 141 -1.98 -0.61 7.67
CA ALA A 141 -2.02 0.84 7.57
C ALA A 141 -0.59 1.39 7.70
N TYR A 142 -0.09 1.99 6.63
CA TYR A 142 1.14 2.75 6.68
C TYR A 142 0.81 4.19 7.03
N GLN A 143 1.39 4.68 8.11
CA GLN A 143 1.26 6.10 8.46
C GLN A 143 2.23 6.91 7.61
N GLY A 144 1.68 7.78 6.75
CA GLY A 144 2.50 8.71 5.98
C GLY A 144 3.13 9.77 6.86
N THR A 145 4.41 10.06 6.63
CA THR A 145 5.11 11.19 7.22
C THR A 145 5.47 12.21 6.15
N HIS A 146 5.64 13.49 6.54
CA HIS A 146 6.10 14.53 5.61
C HIS A 146 7.59 14.40 5.27
N ASN A 147 8.34 13.67 6.10
CA ASN A 147 9.77 13.43 5.92
C ASN A 147 10.05 11.93 6.16
N PRO A 148 9.68 11.08 5.18
CA PRO A 148 9.96 9.65 5.27
C PRO A 148 11.47 9.40 5.30
N GLY A 149 11.91 8.42 6.08
CA GLY A 149 13.34 8.17 6.29
C GLY A 149 13.63 6.74 6.72
N GLN A 150 14.33 6.60 7.84
CA GLN A 150 14.88 5.34 8.33
C GLN A 150 13.83 4.24 8.57
N GLU A 151 12.60 4.59 8.90
CA GLU A 151 11.49 3.65 9.09
C GLU A 151 11.24 2.78 7.87
N TYR A 152 11.52 3.29 6.67
CA TYR A 152 11.36 2.52 5.43
C TYR A 152 12.42 1.43 5.24
N ALA A 153 13.53 1.47 5.99
CA ALA A 153 14.51 0.37 6.01
C ALA A 153 13.94 -0.86 6.73
N ASP A 154 13.13 -0.66 7.78
CA ASP A 154 12.42 -1.76 8.43
C ASP A 154 11.25 -2.27 7.56
N LEU A 155 10.50 -1.36 6.92
CA LEU A 155 9.31 -1.70 6.13
C LEU A 155 9.62 -2.41 4.80
N PHE A 156 10.74 -2.08 4.14
CA PHE A 156 11.04 -2.55 2.78
C PHE A 156 12.50 -2.94 2.54
N GLY A 157 13.37 -2.79 3.54
CA GLY A 157 14.79 -3.13 3.39
C GLY A 157 15.02 -4.64 3.31
N SER A 158 15.94 -5.06 2.44
CA SER A 158 16.25 -6.47 2.21
C SER A 158 16.70 -7.19 3.48
N LYS A 159 17.38 -6.50 4.39
CA LYS A 159 17.85 -7.09 5.65
C LYS A 159 16.71 -7.47 6.59
N ALA A 160 15.60 -6.77 6.53
CA ALA A 160 14.43 -7.02 7.36
C ALA A 160 13.56 -8.19 6.83
N ALA A 161 13.67 -8.56 5.55
CA ALA A 161 12.77 -9.49 4.87
C ALA A 161 12.70 -10.91 5.47
N ASP A 162 13.78 -11.37 6.14
CA ASP A 162 13.83 -12.70 6.77
C ASP A 162 13.84 -12.64 8.30
N ILE A 163 13.65 -11.46 8.88
CA ILE A 163 13.65 -11.29 10.33
C ILE A 163 12.20 -11.37 10.81
N GLU A 164 11.88 -12.39 11.62
CA GLU A 164 10.57 -12.48 12.27
C GLU A 164 10.27 -11.19 13.06
N ASP A 165 9.01 -10.76 13.03
CA ASP A 165 8.54 -9.53 13.67
C ASP A 165 9.09 -8.23 13.08
N SER A 166 9.73 -8.26 11.91
CA SER A 166 10.11 -7.06 11.19
C SER A 166 8.92 -6.39 10.49
N GLY A 167 9.07 -5.12 10.15
CA GLY A 167 8.08 -4.38 9.37
C GLY A 167 8.01 -4.77 7.89
N ASN A 168 8.98 -5.52 7.36
CA ASN A 168 9.00 -5.95 5.95
C ASN A 168 8.11 -7.17 5.70
N VAL A 169 6.83 -7.03 5.99
CA VAL A 169 5.82 -8.09 5.80
C VAL A 169 5.60 -8.48 4.34
N THR A 170 6.11 -7.69 3.40
CA THR A 170 6.06 -8.01 1.97
C THR A 170 7.12 -9.00 1.54
N GLY A 171 8.17 -9.20 2.35
CA GLY A 171 9.31 -10.03 2.04
C GLY A 171 10.16 -9.53 0.88
N ILE A 172 10.01 -8.25 0.48
CA ILE A 172 10.79 -7.71 -0.65
C ILE A 172 12.28 -7.69 -0.34
N LYS A 173 13.07 -8.18 -1.29
CA LYS A 173 14.54 -8.10 -1.29
C LYS A 173 14.98 -7.46 -2.60
N SER A 174 15.33 -6.20 -2.54
CA SER A 174 15.71 -5.45 -3.73
C SER A 174 16.84 -4.46 -3.43
N PRO A 175 18.02 -4.65 -4.00
CA PRO A 175 19.12 -3.68 -3.85
C PRO A 175 18.75 -2.26 -4.31
N ALA A 176 17.80 -2.15 -5.26
CA ALA A 176 17.30 -0.85 -5.69
C ALA A 176 16.49 -0.17 -4.57
N VAL A 177 15.63 -0.93 -3.88
CA VAL A 177 14.87 -0.43 -2.74
C VAL A 177 15.82 -0.03 -1.61
N ASP A 178 16.81 -0.85 -1.27
CA ASP A 178 17.81 -0.56 -0.24
C ASP A 178 18.55 0.75 -0.51
N ALA A 179 19.01 0.94 -1.75
CA ALA A 179 19.71 2.15 -2.14
C ALA A 179 18.83 3.40 -2.13
N LEU A 180 17.56 3.28 -2.55
CA LEU A 180 16.62 4.41 -2.54
C LEU A 180 16.21 4.79 -1.11
N VAL A 181 16.02 3.83 -0.21
CA VAL A 181 15.80 4.07 1.23
C VAL A 181 17.01 4.75 1.86
N ASP A 182 18.22 4.29 1.58
CA ASP A 182 19.45 4.94 2.06
C ASP A 182 19.57 6.38 1.54
N ARG A 183 19.26 6.61 0.25
CA ARG A 183 19.25 7.96 -0.33
C ARG A 183 18.23 8.87 0.33
N MET A 184 17.03 8.35 0.59
CA MET A 184 15.96 9.06 1.27
C MET A 184 16.35 9.43 2.71
N THR A 185 16.94 8.48 3.45
CA THR A 185 17.40 8.67 4.84
C THR A 185 18.50 9.73 4.96
N ARG A 186 19.38 9.82 3.94
CA ARG A 186 20.48 10.79 3.93
C ARG A 186 20.12 12.15 3.34
N ALA A 187 18.91 12.31 2.83
CA ALA A 187 18.47 13.56 2.23
C ALA A 187 18.51 14.73 3.23
N ARG A 188 19.14 15.84 2.84
CA ARG A 188 19.29 17.05 3.68
C ARG A 188 18.34 18.17 3.28
N SER A 189 17.58 17.96 2.21
CA SER A 189 16.63 18.93 1.67
C SER A 189 15.46 18.22 0.99
N LYS A 190 14.37 18.93 0.80
CA LYS A 190 13.22 18.46 -0.01
C LYS A 190 13.64 18.15 -1.46
N ALA A 191 14.56 18.91 -2.01
CA ALA A 191 15.07 18.69 -3.37
C ALA A 191 15.81 17.33 -3.53
N GLU A 192 16.42 16.83 -2.46
CA GLU A 192 17.03 15.49 -2.43
C GLU A 192 16.02 14.40 -2.03
N LEU A 193 15.11 14.69 -1.10
CA LEU A 193 14.15 13.74 -0.58
C LEU A 193 13.09 13.33 -1.61
N LEU A 194 12.47 14.31 -2.29
CA LEU A 194 11.35 14.04 -3.17
C LEU A 194 11.69 13.11 -4.35
N PRO A 195 12.79 13.28 -5.09
CA PRO A 195 13.16 12.31 -6.11
C PRO A 195 13.41 10.90 -5.53
N ALA A 196 14.02 10.80 -4.34
CA ALA A 196 14.33 9.51 -3.73
C ALA A 196 13.05 8.77 -3.31
N CYS A 197 12.13 9.41 -2.59
CA CYS A 197 10.88 8.77 -2.17
C CYS A 197 9.95 8.45 -3.37
N ARG A 198 9.87 9.30 -4.39
CA ARG A 198 9.10 9.02 -5.61
C ARG A 198 9.68 7.87 -6.41
N SER A 199 11.01 7.78 -6.52
CA SER A 199 11.68 6.63 -7.14
C SER A 199 11.39 5.33 -6.39
N LEU A 200 11.43 5.36 -5.05
CA LEU A 200 11.07 4.22 -4.20
C LEU A 200 9.61 3.79 -4.47
N GLU A 201 8.67 4.73 -4.48
CA GLU A 201 7.27 4.43 -4.76
C GLU A 201 7.07 3.76 -6.13
N ARG A 202 7.79 4.23 -7.17
CA ARG A 202 7.74 3.61 -8.50
C ARG A 202 8.19 2.16 -8.47
N VAL A 203 9.32 1.88 -7.81
CA VAL A 203 9.83 0.50 -7.71
C VAL A 203 8.84 -0.38 -6.96
N ILE A 204 8.33 0.04 -5.80
CA ILE A 204 7.35 -0.71 -5.00
C ILE A 204 6.06 -0.94 -5.78
N ALA A 205 5.50 0.08 -6.43
CA ALA A 205 4.24 -0.03 -7.16
C ALA A 205 4.34 -0.98 -8.35
N HIS A 206 5.43 -0.93 -9.11
CA HIS A 206 5.64 -1.82 -10.24
C HIS A 206 6.15 -3.22 -9.87
N SER A 207 6.50 -3.45 -8.59
CA SER A 207 6.74 -4.79 -8.05
C SER A 207 5.47 -5.55 -7.69
N HIS A 208 4.32 -4.88 -7.70
CA HIS A 208 2.97 -5.44 -7.43
C HIS A 208 2.82 -6.17 -6.08
N ILE A 209 3.63 -5.81 -5.09
CA ILE A 209 3.58 -6.38 -3.73
C ILE A 209 2.55 -5.70 -2.83
N LEU A 210 2.06 -4.53 -3.23
CA LEU A 210 1.05 -3.76 -2.53
C LEU A 210 -0.18 -3.52 -3.40
N ILE A 211 -1.35 -3.60 -2.80
CA ILE A 211 -2.62 -3.21 -3.40
C ILE A 211 -3.12 -1.95 -2.67
N PRO A 212 -2.92 -0.74 -3.22
CA PRO A 212 -3.39 0.49 -2.60
C PRO A 212 -4.91 0.48 -2.41
N GLN A 213 -5.37 0.87 -1.21
CA GLN A 213 -6.79 0.82 -0.86
C GLN A 213 -7.37 2.23 -0.70
N TRP A 214 -7.51 2.72 0.53
CA TRP A 214 -8.12 4.02 0.81
C TRP A 214 -7.60 4.60 2.12
N PHE A 215 -7.85 5.88 2.32
CA PHE A 215 -7.63 6.57 3.58
C PHE A 215 -8.85 7.42 3.96
N ALA A 216 -8.98 7.74 5.25
CA ALA A 216 -9.96 8.69 5.72
C ALA A 216 -9.43 10.11 5.53
N SER A 217 -10.11 10.93 4.74
CA SER A 217 -9.70 12.33 4.49
C SER A 217 -10.12 13.30 5.60
N THR A 218 -10.78 12.80 6.63
CA THR A 218 -11.32 13.60 7.73
C THR A 218 -11.16 12.86 9.05
N HIS A 219 -10.76 13.60 10.09
CA HIS A 219 -10.81 13.12 11.47
C HIS A 219 -12.21 13.31 12.04
N ARG A 220 -12.77 12.24 12.62
CA ARG A 220 -14.09 12.27 13.24
C ARG A 220 -13.89 12.44 14.74
N ILE A 221 -14.16 13.65 15.23
CA ILE A 221 -13.96 14.00 16.64
C ILE A 221 -15.30 14.46 17.21
N ALA A 222 -15.70 13.88 18.34
CA ALA A 222 -16.77 14.38 19.18
C ALA A 222 -16.16 15.08 20.39
N TYR A 223 -16.59 16.30 20.67
CA TYR A 223 -16.09 17.07 21.81
C TYR A 223 -17.17 17.96 22.42
N ASN A 224 -16.98 18.34 23.67
CA ASN A 224 -17.87 19.26 24.34
C ASN A 224 -17.50 20.71 23.99
N ALA A 225 -18.25 21.31 23.07
CA ALA A 225 -18.00 22.66 22.58
C ALA A 225 -18.19 23.77 23.63
N TRP A 226 -18.86 23.47 24.76
CA TRP A 226 -18.99 24.42 25.89
C TRP A 226 -17.71 24.49 26.73
N ARG A 227 -16.96 23.38 26.78
CA ARG A 227 -15.77 23.25 27.60
C ARG A 227 -14.47 23.47 26.82
N LEU A 228 -14.48 23.20 25.52
CA LEU A 228 -13.30 23.23 24.68
C LEU A 228 -13.47 24.15 23.48
N ALA A 229 -12.47 24.94 23.23
CA ALA A 229 -12.32 25.71 22.01
C ALA A 229 -11.14 25.19 21.18
N ARG A 230 -11.17 25.50 19.91
CA ARG A 230 -10.17 25.03 18.95
C ARG A 230 -9.80 26.13 17.97
N PRO A 231 -8.61 26.07 17.33
CA PRO A 231 -8.27 27.00 16.25
C PRO A 231 -9.25 26.86 15.08
N ALA A 232 -9.50 27.97 14.39
CA ALA A 232 -10.34 27.99 13.20
C ALA A 232 -9.76 27.15 12.06
N GLN A 233 -8.44 27.07 11.97
CA GLN A 233 -7.71 26.28 11.01
C GLN A 233 -6.82 25.27 11.70
N MET A 234 -6.73 24.08 11.12
CA MET A 234 -5.81 23.04 11.57
C MET A 234 -4.36 23.51 11.37
N PRO A 235 -3.45 23.28 12.32
CA PRO A 235 -2.05 23.60 12.13
C PRO A 235 -1.47 22.91 10.90
N PRO A 236 -0.56 23.54 10.15
CA PRO A 236 0.16 22.86 9.07
C PRO A 236 0.93 21.67 9.65
N TYR A 237 0.95 20.59 8.87
CA TYR A 237 1.63 19.34 9.23
C TYR A 237 1.06 18.60 10.47
N ALA A 238 -0.15 18.93 10.90
CA ALA A 238 -0.84 18.18 11.93
C ALA A 238 -1.05 16.72 11.50
N GLN A 239 -0.73 15.78 12.38
CA GLN A 239 -0.87 14.35 12.13
C GLN A 239 -1.83 13.73 13.15
N GLY A 240 -2.73 12.89 12.63
CA GLY A 240 -3.69 12.18 13.45
C GLY A 240 -4.54 13.10 14.34
N GLU A 241 -5.06 12.55 15.41
CA GLU A 241 -5.88 13.25 16.40
C GLU A 241 -5.03 14.03 17.44
N GLY A 242 -3.73 13.79 17.46
CA GLY A 242 -2.79 14.43 18.40
C GLY A 242 -2.83 15.96 18.34
N TRP A 243 -3.10 16.53 17.15
CA TRP A 243 -3.23 17.98 17.00
C TRP A 243 -4.31 18.59 17.90
N ALA A 244 -5.36 17.85 18.25
CA ALA A 244 -6.41 18.34 19.15
C ALA A 244 -5.85 18.51 20.57
N ILE A 245 -5.00 17.58 21.02
CA ILE A 245 -4.36 17.65 22.35
C ILE A 245 -3.39 18.83 22.41
N ASP A 246 -2.64 19.07 21.33
CA ASP A 246 -1.57 20.06 21.31
C ASP A 246 -2.07 21.50 21.10
N THR A 247 -3.27 21.68 20.51
CA THR A 247 -3.70 23.00 20.04
C THR A 247 -5.06 23.47 20.56
N TRP A 248 -5.84 22.60 21.21
CA TRP A 248 -7.14 22.97 21.76
C TRP A 248 -6.97 23.49 23.19
N TRP A 249 -7.89 24.33 23.64
CA TRP A 249 -7.86 24.92 24.98
C TRP A 249 -9.22 24.84 25.67
N ALA A 250 -9.21 24.94 26.99
CA ALA A 250 -10.43 25.04 27.77
C ALA A 250 -11.07 26.41 27.59
N ASN A 251 -12.37 26.45 27.37
CA ASN A 251 -13.12 27.70 27.46
C ASN A 251 -13.05 28.24 28.89
N LYS A 252 -12.85 29.53 29.05
CA LYS A 252 -13.01 30.15 30.35
C LYS A 252 -14.45 29.99 30.83
N PRO A 253 -14.67 29.68 32.10
CA PRO A 253 -16.03 29.59 32.66
C PRO A 253 -16.75 30.92 32.56
#